data_7a2268520d26cc3c7a29997df4023897
#
_entry.id   7a2268520d26cc3c7a29997df4023897
#
_cell.length_a   1.000
_cell.length_b   1.000
_cell.length_c   1.000
_cell.angle_alpha   90.00
_cell.angle_beta   90.00
_cell.angle_gamma   90.00
#
_symmetry.space_group_name_H-M   'P 1'
#
loop_
_entity.id
_entity.type
_entity.pdbx_description
1 polymer ?
#
loop_
_entity_poly.entity_id
_entity_poly.type
_entity_poly.pdbx_seq_one_letter_code
_entity_poly.pdbx_strand_id
1 'polypeptide(L)'
;MVGDRPTAPGTLAEFEILPGVPEAVRRLKAAGLVVIVVTNQPDVARGKHRRADVDAIHNSLKEKVKVDAVYACFCLEGPDCDCYKPKPGMLVEAARDWGIDLARSFMVGDRWRDVGAGKAAGCRTFFIDYGYRERRPDEPDHVVKDLAEAVDIILDRIAGD
;
A
#
# COMPACT_ATOMS: atom_id res chain seq x y z
N MET A 1 5.52 12.93 -2.98
CA MET A 1 5.63 13.48 -1.62
C MET A 1 5.78 15.00 -1.71
N VAL A 2 5.04 15.74 -0.92
CA VAL A 2 5.07 17.21 -0.91
C VAL A 2 5.43 17.68 0.51
N GLY A 3 6.56 18.37 0.68
CA GLY A 3 7.06 18.83 1.98
C GLY A 3 7.51 17.69 2.90
N ASP A 4 7.51 17.95 4.21
CA ASP A 4 7.97 17.00 5.25
C ASP A 4 6.96 15.90 5.58
N ARG A 5 5.71 16.05 5.15
CA ARG A 5 4.64 15.08 5.37
C ARG A 5 4.19 14.49 4.05
N PRO A 6 3.94 13.19 4.00
CA PRO A 6 3.43 12.59 2.78
C PRO A 6 2.01 13.09 2.51
N THR A 7 1.77 13.55 1.29
CA THR A 7 0.45 13.91 0.80
C THR A 7 0.15 13.12 -0.46
N ALA A 8 -1.12 12.73 -0.64
CA ALA A 8 -1.55 12.04 -1.85
C ALA A 8 -1.53 13.02 -3.04
N PRO A 9 -1.07 12.57 -4.22
CA PRO A 9 -1.18 13.39 -5.43
C PRO A 9 -2.64 13.60 -5.81
N GLY A 10 -3.00 14.83 -6.18
CA GLY A 10 -4.36 15.18 -6.57
C GLY A 10 -4.66 15.02 -8.05
N THR A 11 -3.62 15.06 -8.88
CA THR A 11 -3.73 14.96 -10.33
C THR A 11 -2.63 14.08 -10.90
N LEU A 12 -2.80 13.63 -12.15
CA LEU A 12 -1.79 12.83 -12.83
C LEU A 12 -0.47 13.60 -12.98
N ALA A 13 -0.51 14.93 -13.08
CA ALA A 13 0.69 15.76 -13.18
C ALA A 13 1.54 15.75 -11.90
N GLU A 14 0.91 15.54 -10.74
CA GLU A 14 1.59 15.46 -9.44
C GLU A 14 2.08 14.04 -9.12
N PHE A 15 1.65 13.06 -9.91
CA PHE A 15 1.93 11.65 -9.65
C PHE A 15 3.36 11.29 -10.02
N GLU A 16 4.05 10.64 -9.08
CA GLU A 16 5.43 10.19 -9.27
C GLU A 16 5.58 8.75 -8.79
N ILE A 17 6.21 7.92 -9.61
CA ILE A 17 6.60 6.55 -9.25
C ILE A 17 8.05 6.59 -8.77
N LEU A 18 8.27 6.19 -7.51
CA LEU A 18 9.61 6.17 -6.93
C LEU A 18 10.53 5.21 -7.68
N PRO A 19 11.83 5.53 -7.79
CA PRO A 19 12.81 4.64 -8.42
C PRO A 19 12.81 3.26 -7.78
N GLY A 20 12.92 2.22 -8.61
CA GLY A 20 13.00 0.85 -8.15
C GLY A 20 11.66 0.17 -7.90
N VAL A 21 10.54 0.89 -7.86
CA VAL A 21 9.21 0.30 -7.60
C VAL A 21 8.76 -0.64 -8.72
N PRO A 22 8.84 -0.27 -10.02
CA PRO A 22 8.46 -1.20 -11.08
C PRO A 22 9.26 -2.50 -11.06
N GLU A 23 10.57 -2.42 -10.84
CA GLU A 23 11.44 -3.59 -10.79
C GLU A 23 11.11 -4.47 -9.56
N ALA A 24 10.87 -3.85 -8.40
CA ALA A 24 10.48 -4.59 -7.19
C ALA A 24 9.19 -5.37 -7.40
N VAL A 25 8.18 -4.75 -8.01
CA VAL A 25 6.91 -5.41 -8.33
C VAL A 25 7.11 -6.53 -9.35
N ARG A 26 7.94 -6.30 -10.37
CA ARG A 26 8.26 -7.34 -11.36
C ARG A 26 8.84 -8.58 -10.69
N ARG A 27 9.77 -8.39 -9.73
CA ARG A 27 10.38 -9.50 -8.99
C ARG A 27 9.37 -10.27 -8.17
N LEU A 28 8.45 -9.59 -7.49
CA LEU A 28 7.38 -10.23 -6.72
C LEU A 28 6.47 -11.07 -7.63
N LYS A 29 6.07 -10.51 -8.76
CA LYS A 29 5.20 -11.21 -9.70
C LYS A 29 5.90 -12.40 -10.35
N ALA A 30 7.18 -12.27 -10.66
CA ALA A 30 7.99 -13.37 -11.19
C ALA A 30 8.08 -14.55 -10.19
N ALA A 31 7.99 -14.26 -8.89
CA ALA A 31 7.97 -15.29 -7.85
C ALA A 31 6.56 -15.88 -7.61
N GLY A 32 5.57 -15.49 -8.40
CA GLY A 32 4.21 -16.01 -8.31
C GLY A 32 3.29 -15.28 -7.32
N LEU A 33 3.72 -14.14 -6.79
CA LEU A 33 2.92 -13.37 -5.83
C LEU A 33 1.93 -12.45 -6.56
N VAL A 34 0.74 -12.33 -5.98
CA VAL A 34 -0.24 -11.30 -6.38
C VAL A 34 0.16 -9.99 -5.69
N VAL A 35 0.23 -8.91 -6.46
CA VAL A 35 0.62 -7.60 -5.94
C VAL A 35 -0.57 -6.65 -6.00
N ILE A 36 -1.00 -6.18 -4.84
CA ILE A 36 -2.18 -5.34 -4.67
C ILE A 36 -1.79 -4.05 -3.97
N VAL A 37 -2.31 -2.94 -4.46
CA VAL A 37 -2.16 -1.62 -3.82
C VAL A 37 -3.45 -1.33 -3.05
N VAL A 38 -3.30 -0.90 -1.78
CA VAL A 38 -4.41 -0.45 -0.94
C VAL A 38 -4.12 0.99 -0.50
N THR A 39 -5.08 1.89 -0.71
CA THR A 39 -4.84 3.31 -0.50
C THR A 39 -6.03 4.04 0.09
N ASN A 40 -5.78 4.86 1.13
CA ASN A 40 -6.77 5.81 1.63
C ASN A 40 -6.79 7.04 0.73
N GLN A 41 -7.98 7.45 0.29
CA GLN A 41 -8.18 8.62 -0.57
C GLN A 41 -9.27 9.54 0.03
N PRO A 42 -9.06 10.09 1.24
CA PRO A 42 -10.08 10.88 1.91
C PRO A 42 -10.33 12.24 1.25
N ASP A 43 -9.38 12.75 0.48
CA ASP A 43 -9.50 14.07 -0.15
C ASP A 43 -10.55 14.13 -1.24
N VAL A 44 -10.98 12.99 -1.77
CA VAL A 44 -12.15 12.93 -2.66
C VAL A 44 -13.42 13.29 -1.88
N ALA A 45 -13.61 12.68 -0.70
CA ALA A 45 -14.75 12.98 0.17
C ALA A 45 -14.72 14.41 0.70
N ARG A 46 -13.52 14.97 0.91
CA ARG A 46 -13.34 16.37 1.35
C ARG A 46 -13.51 17.39 0.23
N GLY A 47 -13.68 16.94 -1.02
CA GLY A 47 -13.82 17.82 -2.18
C GLY A 47 -12.51 18.44 -2.67
N LYS A 48 -11.36 17.99 -2.17
CA LYS A 48 -10.05 18.50 -2.57
C LYS A 48 -9.52 17.86 -3.85
N HIS A 49 -9.90 16.60 -4.11
CA HIS A 49 -9.51 15.85 -5.30
C HIS A 49 -10.77 15.32 -6.00
N ARG A 50 -10.74 15.25 -7.32
CA ARG A 50 -11.83 14.64 -8.08
C ARG A 50 -11.60 13.14 -8.19
N ARG A 51 -12.67 12.35 -8.10
CA ARG A 51 -12.62 10.90 -8.25
C ARG A 51 -11.96 10.50 -9.57
N ALA A 52 -12.30 11.19 -10.66
CA ALA A 52 -11.75 10.91 -11.99
C ALA A 52 -10.23 11.08 -12.05
N ASP A 53 -9.68 12.09 -11.35
CA ASP A 53 -8.24 12.31 -11.30
C ASP A 53 -7.53 11.19 -10.53
N VAL A 54 -8.11 10.76 -9.42
CA VAL A 54 -7.58 9.63 -8.63
C VAL A 54 -7.62 8.34 -9.44
N ASP A 55 -8.73 8.08 -10.13
CA ASP A 55 -8.86 6.89 -10.99
C ASP A 55 -7.82 6.89 -12.11
N ALA A 56 -7.53 8.06 -12.71
CA ALA A 56 -6.49 8.19 -13.74
C ALA A 56 -5.09 7.86 -13.19
N ILE A 57 -4.80 8.30 -11.96
CA ILE A 57 -3.54 7.96 -11.27
C ILE A 57 -3.44 6.46 -11.04
N HIS A 58 -4.50 5.82 -10.56
CA HIS A 58 -4.52 4.38 -10.30
C HIS A 58 -4.38 3.57 -11.60
N ASN A 59 -5.01 4.00 -12.67
CA ASN A 59 -4.86 3.36 -13.99
C ASN A 59 -3.43 3.50 -14.51
N SER A 60 -2.82 4.67 -14.34
CA SER A 60 -1.40 4.90 -14.71
C SER A 60 -0.47 3.99 -13.89
N LEU A 61 -0.74 3.83 -12.59
CA LEU A 61 0.02 2.95 -11.72
C LEU A 61 -0.05 1.50 -12.20
N LYS A 62 -1.26 1.01 -12.48
CA LYS A 62 -1.46 -0.36 -13.00
C LYS A 62 -0.74 -0.58 -14.32
N GLU A 63 -0.76 0.42 -15.19
CA GLU A 63 -0.10 0.35 -16.50
C GLU A 63 1.42 0.34 -16.40
N LYS A 64 1.99 1.23 -15.57
CA LYS A 64 3.44 1.45 -15.46
C LYS A 64 4.13 0.47 -14.50
N VAL A 65 3.46 0.10 -13.42
CA VAL A 65 4.04 -0.75 -12.38
C VAL A 65 3.57 -2.20 -12.51
N LYS A 66 2.46 -2.43 -13.18
CA LYS A 66 1.90 -3.78 -13.44
C LYS A 66 1.40 -4.48 -12.18
N VAL A 67 0.90 -3.71 -11.20
CA VAL A 67 0.20 -4.31 -10.06
C VAL A 67 -1.08 -5.00 -10.53
N ASP A 68 -1.52 -6.01 -9.80
CA ASP A 68 -2.69 -6.81 -10.19
C ASP A 68 -4.00 -6.07 -9.94
N ALA A 69 -4.08 -5.30 -8.86
CA ALA A 69 -5.26 -4.50 -8.54
C ALA A 69 -4.92 -3.32 -7.63
N VAL A 70 -5.81 -2.33 -7.61
CA VAL A 70 -5.76 -1.19 -6.68
C VAL A 70 -7.11 -1.11 -5.96
N TYR A 71 -7.07 -1.15 -4.63
CA TYR A 71 -8.24 -0.94 -3.78
C TYR A 71 -8.12 0.42 -3.12
N ALA A 72 -9.12 1.26 -3.28
CA ALA A 72 -9.12 2.61 -2.73
C ALA A 72 -10.28 2.79 -1.75
N CYS A 73 -9.98 3.42 -0.61
CA CYS A 73 -10.98 3.82 0.36
C CYS A 73 -11.24 5.32 0.20
N PHE A 74 -12.48 5.67 -0.15
CA PHE A 74 -12.88 7.06 -0.37
C PHE A 74 -13.63 7.66 0.81
N CYS A 75 -13.76 6.92 1.90
CA CYS A 75 -14.39 7.42 3.13
C CYS A 75 -13.51 8.46 3.82
N LEU A 76 -14.15 9.25 4.68
CA LEU A 76 -13.46 9.93 5.76
C LEU A 76 -13.21 8.93 6.90
N GLU A 77 -12.15 9.14 7.66
CA GLU A 77 -11.88 8.33 8.85
C GLU A 77 -13.03 8.48 9.85
N GLY A 78 -13.59 7.35 10.29
CA GLY A 78 -14.69 7.37 11.23
C GLY A 78 -15.27 5.98 11.48
N PRO A 79 -16.24 5.88 12.44
CA PRO A 79 -16.81 4.59 12.84
C PRO A 79 -17.63 3.90 11.76
N ASP A 80 -18.17 4.65 10.80
CA ASP A 80 -19.01 4.10 9.73
C ASP A 80 -18.21 3.61 8.53
N CYS A 81 -16.88 3.76 8.54
CA CYS A 81 -16.01 3.34 7.45
C CYS A 81 -15.18 2.14 7.87
N ASP A 82 -15.28 1.03 7.14
CA ASP A 82 -14.53 -0.20 7.41
C ASP A 82 -13.23 -0.31 6.62
N CYS A 83 -13.03 0.53 5.60
CA CYS A 83 -11.87 0.39 4.71
C CYS A 83 -10.73 1.35 5.01
N TYR A 84 -10.95 2.42 5.78
CA TYR A 84 -9.92 3.41 6.07
C TYR A 84 -8.82 2.80 6.97
N LYS A 85 -7.61 2.69 6.43
CA LYS A 85 -6.47 2.18 7.22
C LYS A 85 -6.26 3.04 8.47
N PRO A 86 -5.99 2.48 9.63
CA PRO A 86 -5.49 1.12 9.90
C PRO A 86 -6.54 0.00 9.97
N LYS A 87 -7.77 0.25 9.57
CA LYS A 87 -8.76 -0.83 9.49
C LYS A 87 -8.41 -1.76 8.32
N PRO A 88 -8.65 -3.07 8.44
CA PRO A 88 -8.21 -4.05 7.44
C PRO A 88 -9.19 -4.28 6.30
N GLY A 89 -10.24 -3.47 6.16
CA GLY A 89 -11.33 -3.73 5.22
C GLY A 89 -10.89 -3.97 3.78
N MET A 90 -9.95 -3.14 3.26
CA MET A 90 -9.45 -3.31 1.89
C MET A 90 -8.64 -4.60 1.73
N LEU A 91 -7.87 -4.99 2.75
CA LEU A 91 -7.10 -6.23 2.71
C LEU A 91 -8.01 -7.45 2.73
N VAL A 92 -9.05 -7.41 3.55
CA VAL A 92 -10.06 -8.49 3.63
C VAL A 92 -10.82 -8.62 2.30
N GLU A 93 -11.21 -7.49 1.72
CA GLU A 93 -11.88 -7.48 0.40
C GLU A 93 -10.99 -8.06 -0.70
N ALA A 94 -9.74 -7.62 -0.76
CA ALA A 94 -8.77 -8.13 -1.73
C ALA A 94 -8.53 -9.64 -1.54
N ALA A 95 -8.44 -10.10 -0.30
CA ALA A 95 -8.24 -11.51 0.00
C ALA A 95 -9.41 -12.35 -0.50
N ARG A 96 -10.63 -11.88 -0.33
CA ARG A 96 -11.84 -12.55 -0.82
C ARG A 96 -11.86 -12.61 -2.34
N ASP A 97 -11.57 -11.48 -3.00
CA ASP A 97 -11.66 -11.35 -4.45
C ASP A 97 -10.59 -12.17 -5.19
N TRP A 98 -9.41 -12.28 -4.59
CA TRP A 98 -8.24 -12.91 -5.22
C TRP A 98 -7.85 -14.26 -4.61
N GLY A 99 -8.61 -14.75 -3.64
CA GLY A 99 -8.30 -16.03 -2.97
C GLY A 99 -6.99 -15.99 -2.19
N ILE A 100 -6.69 -14.87 -1.54
CA ILE A 100 -5.42 -14.64 -0.83
C ILE A 100 -5.49 -15.18 0.60
N ASP A 101 -4.43 -15.88 1.01
CA ASP A 101 -4.23 -16.25 2.41
C ASP A 101 -3.48 -15.11 3.13
N LEU A 102 -4.20 -14.34 3.92
CA LEU A 102 -3.64 -13.19 4.64
C LEU A 102 -2.53 -13.58 5.62
N ALA A 103 -2.63 -14.76 6.25
CA ALA A 103 -1.60 -15.24 7.18
C ALA A 103 -0.26 -15.53 6.48
N ARG A 104 -0.28 -15.72 5.17
CA ARG A 104 0.91 -15.94 4.33
C ARG A 104 1.23 -14.75 3.45
N SER A 105 0.62 -13.60 3.72
CA SER A 105 0.77 -12.39 2.94
C SER A 105 1.62 -11.36 3.67
N PHE A 106 2.08 -10.37 2.91
CA PHE A 106 2.96 -9.30 3.38
C PHE A 106 2.30 -7.96 3.13
N MET A 107 2.30 -7.10 4.14
CA MET A 107 1.86 -5.72 4.01
C MET A 107 3.07 -4.80 4.08
N VAL A 108 3.30 -4.04 3.03
CA VAL A 108 4.44 -3.11 2.94
C VAL A 108 3.90 -1.69 2.84
N GLY A 109 4.36 -0.80 3.69
CA GLY A 109 3.94 0.58 3.63
C GLY A 109 4.90 1.52 4.35
N ASP A 110 4.72 2.81 4.08
CA ASP A 110 5.58 3.86 4.62
C ASP A 110 4.92 4.67 5.74
N ARG A 111 3.72 4.23 6.18
CA ARG A 111 2.95 4.92 7.20
C ARG A 111 2.47 3.94 8.27
N TRP A 112 2.25 4.49 9.49
CA TRP A 112 1.76 3.69 10.62
C TRP A 112 0.41 3.02 10.33
N ARG A 113 -0.43 3.67 9.52
CA ARG A 113 -1.75 3.12 9.13
C ARG A 113 -1.62 1.88 8.27
N ASP A 114 -0.59 1.81 7.44
CA ASP A 114 -0.33 0.63 6.59
C ASP A 114 0.04 -0.57 7.46
N VAL A 115 0.96 -0.37 8.38
CA VAL A 115 1.38 -1.43 9.32
C VAL A 115 0.20 -1.87 10.19
N GLY A 116 -0.59 -0.92 10.67
CA GLY A 116 -1.77 -1.22 11.48
C GLY A 116 -2.79 -2.09 10.73
N ALA A 117 -3.06 -1.77 9.47
CA ALA A 117 -3.97 -2.55 8.63
C ALA A 117 -3.44 -3.97 8.39
N GLY A 118 -2.14 -4.10 8.10
CA GLY A 118 -1.50 -5.40 7.92
C GLY A 118 -1.58 -6.26 9.17
N LYS A 119 -1.30 -5.69 10.33
CA LYS A 119 -1.40 -6.41 11.61
C LYS A 119 -2.83 -6.85 11.89
N ALA A 120 -3.80 -5.97 11.68
CA ALA A 120 -5.22 -6.29 11.90
C ALA A 120 -5.70 -7.40 10.97
N ALA A 121 -5.15 -7.50 9.77
CA ALA A 121 -5.48 -8.54 8.80
C ALA A 121 -4.70 -9.84 9.02
N GLY A 122 -3.71 -9.86 9.90
CA GLY A 122 -2.87 -11.04 10.16
C GLY A 122 -1.70 -11.20 9.21
N CYS A 123 -1.37 -10.18 8.44
CA CYS A 123 -0.21 -10.17 7.53
C CYS A 123 1.09 -9.93 8.28
N ARG A 124 2.20 -10.36 7.69
CA ARG A 124 3.54 -9.92 8.11
C ARG A 124 3.76 -8.51 7.61
N THR A 125 4.29 -7.64 8.45
CA THR A 125 4.35 -6.21 8.15
C THR A 125 5.77 -5.69 7.96
N PHE A 126 5.92 -4.80 6.96
CA PHE A 126 7.16 -4.13 6.62
C PHE A 126 6.91 -2.62 6.64
N PHE A 127 7.65 -1.91 7.47
CA PHE A 127 7.59 -0.46 7.50
C PHE A 127 8.77 0.11 6.71
N ILE A 128 8.46 0.90 5.67
CA ILE A 128 9.49 1.64 4.93
C ILE A 128 9.68 2.97 5.65
N ASP A 129 10.84 3.15 6.27
CA ASP A 129 11.13 4.33 7.07
C ASP A 129 11.81 5.40 6.22
N TYR A 130 11.01 6.34 5.72
CA TYR A 130 11.51 7.51 4.98
C TYR A 130 11.78 8.71 5.90
N GLY A 131 11.62 8.55 7.22
CA GLY A 131 11.86 9.63 8.17
C GLY A 131 10.75 10.69 8.24
N TYR A 132 9.52 10.33 7.89
CA TYR A 132 8.41 11.27 7.95
C TYR A 132 8.16 11.77 9.38
N ARG A 133 7.72 13.02 9.48
CA ARG A 133 7.30 13.62 10.75
C ARG A 133 5.85 13.25 11.05
N GLU A 134 5.61 12.02 11.40
CA GLU A 134 4.31 11.56 11.85
C GLU A 134 4.46 10.40 12.83
N ARG A 135 3.34 9.93 13.36
CA ARG A 135 3.31 8.79 14.26
C ARG A 135 3.99 7.58 13.60
N ARG A 136 4.86 6.93 14.34
CA ARG A 136 5.49 5.70 13.89
C ARG A 136 4.58 4.50 14.16
N PRO A 137 4.68 3.43 13.35
CA PRO A 137 3.87 2.23 13.58
C PRO A 137 4.29 1.49 14.85
N ASP A 138 3.35 0.75 15.41
CA ASP A 138 3.58 -0.11 16.58
C ASP A 138 4.12 -1.47 16.10
N GLU A 139 5.33 -1.79 16.50
CA GLU A 139 5.96 -3.11 16.32
C GLU A 139 5.78 -3.73 14.91
N PRO A 140 6.26 -3.10 13.84
CA PRO A 140 6.30 -3.76 12.54
C PRO A 140 7.24 -4.97 12.60
N ASP A 141 6.97 -6.00 11.81
CA ASP A 141 7.85 -7.17 11.77
C ASP A 141 9.22 -6.84 11.22
N HIS A 142 9.28 -5.92 10.25
CA HIS A 142 10.53 -5.43 9.67
C HIS A 142 10.47 -3.92 9.45
N VAL A 143 11.63 -3.26 9.60
CA VAL A 143 11.83 -1.86 9.21
C VAL A 143 12.86 -1.85 8.10
N VAL A 144 12.52 -1.26 6.96
CA VAL A 144 13.37 -1.25 5.76
C VAL A 144 13.49 0.18 5.22
N LYS A 145 14.47 0.41 4.36
CA LYS A 145 14.73 1.74 3.80
C LYS A 145 13.93 2.02 2.52
N ASP A 146 13.54 0.98 1.79
CA ASP A 146 12.79 1.10 0.54
C ASP A 146 12.07 -0.21 0.21
N LEU A 147 11.26 -0.18 -0.85
CA LEU A 147 10.53 -1.36 -1.30
C LEU A 147 11.47 -2.48 -1.76
N ALA A 148 12.60 -2.14 -2.39
CA ALA A 148 13.55 -3.14 -2.87
C ALA A 148 14.09 -3.99 -1.73
N GLU A 149 14.44 -3.38 -0.60
CA GLU A 149 14.89 -4.11 0.61
C GLU A 149 13.79 -5.02 1.15
N ALA A 150 12.55 -4.53 1.20
CA ALA A 150 11.41 -5.36 1.61
C ALA A 150 11.25 -6.57 0.70
N VAL A 151 11.36 -6.37 -0.61
CA VAL A 151 11.24 -7.46 -1.59
C VAL A 151 12.35 -8.49 -1.43
N ASP A 152 13.58 -8.07 -1.16
CA ASP A 152 14.69 -9.00 -0.89
C ASP A 152 14.34 -9.93 0.28
N ILE A 153 13.84 -9.37 1.37
CA ILE A 153 13.46 -10.15 2.56
C ILE A 153 12.29 -11.07 2.26
N ILE A 154 11.26 -10.57 1.56
CA ILE A 154 10.09 -11.36 1.18
C ILE A 154 10.49 -12.57 0.33
N LEU A 155 11.33 -12.35 -0.69
CA LEU A 155 11.76 -13.42 -1.60
C LEU A 155 12.61 -14.47 -0.88
N ASP A 156 13.49 -14.05 0.01
CA ASP A 156 14.26 -14.98 0.83
C ASP A 156 13.37 -15.83 1.73
N ARG A 157 12.32 -15.21 2.27
CA ARG A 157 11.41 -15.90 3.17
C ARG A 157 10.56 -16.94 2.45
N ILE A 158 10.01 -16.62 1.29
CA ILE A 158 9.21 -17.57 0.53
C ILE A 158 10.05 -18.69 -0.06
N ALA A 159 11.32 -18.45 -0.37
CA ALA A 159 12.25 -19.48 -0.84
C ALA A 159 12.63 -20.48 0.25
N GLY A 160 12.52 -20.08 1.52
CA GLY A 160 12.80 -20.95 2.66
C GLY A 160 11.64 -21.82 3.13
N ASP A 161 10.46 -21.60 2.54
CA ASP A 161 9.22 -22.34 2.92
C ASP A 161 9.02 -23.62 2.11
#